data_2f15bf637096e3f280d28feca54ce95c
#
_entry.id   2f15bf637096e3f280d28feca54ce95c
#
_cell.length_a   1.000
_cell.length_b   1.000
_cell.length_c   1.000
_cell.angle_alpha   90.00
_cell.angle_beta   90.00
_cell.angle_gamma   90.00
#
_symmetry.space_group_name_H-M   'P 1'
#
loop_
_entity.id
_entity.type
_entity.pdbx_description
1 polymer ?
#
loop_
_entity_poly.entity_id
_entity_poly.type
_entity_poly.pdbx_seq_one_letter_code
_entity_poly.pdbx_strand_id
1 'polypeptide(L)'
;VHIDIAVIAAPAADSFGNANGLSGDSACGLLGFALADSEYADRVIVVTDNVVPFPCVPWQIQGNNVDMVVAIDSLGDPSKIVSGTTQITNSPDRLLIAEYVSSFVEQSGIMRNGFSFQAGAGGISLAVIKFLRDRMKERGIKARFVRGGSTKHLVSLLEEGLTDYVLDGQLFDQDSVRSMRDNPRHVSTSPFTSYNYHGKGNFASMLDFVVLGATEIDLNFNANVVTHSDGYLLHGIGGWQDCLFSKCTILAVPSFRDRIPVIVDDVTTLCGPGELIDVVVTERGIAINPR
;
A
#
# COMPACT_ATOMS: atom_id res chain seq x y z
N VAL A 1 2.26 -5.95 -22.02
CA VAL A 1 3.71 -6.01 -21.85
C VAL A 1 4.11 -7.47 -21.81
N HIS A 2 5.14 -7.86 -22.57
CA HIS A 2 5.72 -9.20 -22.55
C HIS A 2 6.96 -9.20 -21.65
N ILE A 3 7.14 -10.24 -20.85
CA ILE A 3 8.29 -10.42 -19.96
C ILE A 3 8.97 -11.73 -20.32
N ASP A 4 10.18 -11.65 -20.85
CA ASP A 4 10.93 -12.85 -21.24
C ASP A 4 11.48 -13.59 -20.02
N ILE A 5 12.02 -12.86 -19.05
CA ILE A 5 12.63 -13.44 -17.84
C ILE A 5 12.27 -12.62 -16.63
N ALA A 6 11.71 -13.26 -15.61
CA ALA A 6 11.56 -12.70 -14.26
C ALA A 6 12.64 -13.29 -13.33
N VAL A 7 13.39 -12.42 -12.67
CA VAL A 7 14.35 -12.80 -11.62
C VAL A 7 13.80 -12.33 -10.29
N ILE A 8 13.42 -13.27 -9.44
CA ILE A 8 12.72 -13.01 -8.18
C ILE A 8 13.63 -13.35 -6.99
N ALA A 9 13.96 -12.34 -6.19
CA ALA A 9 14.65 -12.55 -4.93
C ALA A 9 13.63 -13.01 -3.86
N ALA A 10 13.84 -14.20 -3.30
CA ALA A 10 12.98 -14.76 -2.28
C ALA A 10 13.81 -15.27 -1.09
N PRO A 11 13.62 -14.73 0.12
CA PRO A 11 14.33 -15.13 1.35
C PRO A 11 14.26 -16.60 1.72
N ALA A 12 13.29 -17.34 1.20
CA ALA A 12 13.26 -18.79 1.32
C ALA A 12 12.66 -19.42 0.06
N ALA A 13 13.26 -20.53 -0.39
CA ALA A 13 12.71 -21.35 -1.46
C ALA A 13 13.07 -22.82 -1.25
N ASP A 14 12.23 -23.73 -1.74
CA ASP A 14 12.57 -25.14 -1.84
C ASP A 14 13.13 -25.50 -3.25
N SER A 15 13.63 -26.71 -3.39
CA SER A 15 14.21 -27.18 -4.66
C SER A 15 13.19 -27.33 -5.80
N PHE A 16 11.89 -27.31 -5.50
CA PHE A 16 10.82 -27.33 -6.50
C PHE A 16 10.48 -25.93 -7.00
N GLY A 17 10.87 -24.88 -6.23
CA GLY A 17 10.65 -23.49 -6.59
C GLY A 17 9.53 -22.80 -5.79
N ASN A 18 8.85 -23.49 -4.83
CA ASN A 18 7.97 -22.78 -3.93
C ASN A 18 8.79 -21.80 -3.09
N ALA A 19 8.33 -20.55 -3.00
CA ALA A 19 9.12 -19.50 -2.37
C ALA A 19 8.26 -18.52 -1.55
N ASN A 20 8.87 -17.93 -0.53
CA ASN A 20 8.27 -16.86 0.27
C ASN A 20 9.31 -15.84 0.75
N GLY A 21 8.81 -14.68 1.17
CA GLY A 21 9.61 -13.61 1.74
C GLY A 21 9.61 -13.54 3.27
N LEU A 22 8.99 -14.51 3.97
CA LEU A 22 8.71 -14.42 5.41
C LEU A 22 9.73 -15.16 6.27
N SER A 23 10.51 -16.06 5.67
CA SER A 23 11.44 -16.97 6.37
C SER A 23 12.88 -16.68 5.98
N GLY A 24 13.83 -17.00 6.88
CA GLY A 24 15.26 -16.80 6.66
C GLY A 24 15.80 -15.47 7.17
N ASP A 25 17.11 -15.33 7.14
CA ASP A 25 17.81 -14.15 7.69
C ASP A 25 17.58 -12.89 6.85
N SER A 26 17.29 -13.03 5.57
CA SER A 26 16.96 -11.94 4.66
C SER A 26 15.44 -11.67 4.53
N ALA A 27 14.61 -12.18 5.46
CA ALA A 27 13.16 -12.02 5.41
C ALA A 27 12.74 -10.56 5.16
N CYS A 28 12.02 -10.35 4.05
CA CYS A 28 11.61 -9.03 3.57
C CYS A 28 10.09 -8.83 3.60
N GLY A 29 9.32 -9.87 3.89
CA GLY A 29 7.86 -9.84 3.93
C GLY A 29 7.21 -10.48 2.71
N LEU A 30 6.18 -9.84 2.20
CA LEU A 30 5.45 -10.35 1.04
C LEU A 30 6.19 -10.04 -0.27
N LEU A 31 6.21 -11.00 -1.18
CA LEU A 31 6.85 -10.84 -2.49
C LEU A 31 6.01 -9.98 -3.46
N GLY A 32 4.81 -9.58 -3.04
CA GLY A 32 4.03 -8.55 -3.69
C GLY A 32 3.76 -8.80 -5.18
N PHE A 33 4.20 -7.87 -6.01
CA PHE A 33 3.98 -7.94 -7.46
C PHE A 33 4.81 -9.02 -8.16
N ALA A 34 5.87 -9.54 -7.53
CA ALA A 34 6.64 -10.66 -8.08
C ALA A 34 5.78 -11.93 -8.32
N LEU A 35 4.64 -12.05 -7.61
CA LEU A 35 3.67 -13.09 -7.91
C LEU A 35 3.14 -12.95 -9.35
N ALA A 36 2.76 -11.74 -9.76
CA ALA A 36 2.28 -11.50 -11.12
C ALA A 36 3.39 -11.76 -12.16
N ASP A 37 4.63 -11.36 -11.85
CA ASP A 37 5.77 -11.63 -12.71
C ASP A 37 5.99 -13.14 -12.89
N SER A 38 5.83 -13.94 -11.82
CA SER A 38 5.93 -15.39 -11.88
C SER A 38 4.83 -16.08 -12.69
N GLU A 39 3.67 -15.45 -12.82
CA GLU A 39 2.54 -15.99 -13.60
C GLU A 39 2.61 -15.67 -15.09
N TYR A 40 3.30 -14.59 -15.47
CA TYR A 40 3.25 -14.04 -16.83
C TYR A 40 4.58 -13.97 -17.56
N ALA A 41 5.72 -14.22 -16.90
CA ALA A 41 7.02 -14.30 -17.58
C ALA A 41 7.19 -15.65 -18.27
N ASP A 42 7.91 -15.65 -19.39
CA ASP A 42 8.25 -16.88 -20.13
C ASP A 42 9.16 -17.79 -19.32
N ARG A 43 10.06 -17.18 -18.52
CA ARG A 43 11.00 -17.87 -17.64
C ARG A 43 11.07 -17.19 -16.29
N VAL A 44 11.07 -18.01 -15.24
CA VAL A 44 11.12 -17.53 -13.85
C VAL A 44 12.31 -18.14 -13.13
N ILE A 45 13.18 -17.27 -12.61
CA ILE A 45 14.35 -17.63 -11.83
C ILE A 45 14.14 -17.12 -10.41
N VAL A 46 14.07 -18.01 -9.44
CA VAL A 46 14.05 -17.65 -8.01
C VAL A 46 15.50 -17.67 -7.49
N VAL A 47 15.93 -16.55 -6.91
CA VAL A 47 17.23 -16.42 -6.23
C VAL A 47 16.95 -16.39 -4.73
N THR A 48 17.65 -17.27 -3.98
CA THR A 48 17.44 -17.40 -2.53
C THR A 48 18.78 -17.58 -1.80
N ASP A 49 18.85 -17.11 -0.55
CA ASP A 49 19.94 -17.38 0.38
C ASP A 49 19.57 -18.43 1.46
N ASN A 50 18.34 -19.00 1.35
CA ASN A 50 17.88 -20.01 2.28
C ASN A 50 17.08 -21.10 1.55
N VAL A 51 17.78 -22.14 1.10
CA VAL A 51 17.13 -23.32 0.52
C VAL A 51 16.59 -24.19 1.64
N VAL A 52 15.26 -24.34 1.67
CA VAL A 52 14.55 -25.13 2.69
C VAL A 52 14.10 -26.48 2.16
N PRO A 53 13.82 -27.47 3.02
CA PRO A 53 13.19 -28.71 2.61
C PRO A 53 11.82 -28.48 1.97
N PHE A 54 11.49 -29.27 0.95
CA PHE A 54 10.15 -29.27 0.37
C PHE A 54 9.11 -29.79 1.38
N PRO A 55 7.92 -29.15 1.49
CA PRO A 55 7.50 -27.93 0.81
C PRO A 55 7.90 -26.66 1.60
N CYS A 56 8.28 -25.60 0.89
CA CYS A 56 8.44 -24.26 1.47
C CYS A 56 7.06 -23.67 1.79
N VAL A 57 6.68 -23.63 3.06
CA VAL A 57 5.33 -23.19 3.51
C VAL A 57 5.45 -22.03 4.51
N PRO A 58 4.58 -21.02 4.37
CA PRO A 58 3.60 -20.76 3.31
C PRO A 58 4.32 -20.29 2.03
N TRP A 59 3.89 -20.72 0.86
CA TRP A 59 4.44 -20.18 -0.38
C TRP A 59 3.65 -18.99 -0.89
N GLN A 60 4.35 -18.05 -1.46
CA GLN A 60 3.80 -16.88 -2.16
C GLN A 60 4.00 -17.03 -3.68
N ILE A 61 5.09 -17.67 -4.09
CA ILE A 61 5.34 -18.11 -5.45
C ILE A 61 5.18 -19.64 -5.48
N GLN A 62 4.44 -20.13 -6.45
CA GLN A 62 4.24 -21.57 -6.65
C GLN A 62 5.35 -22.14 -7.52
N GLY A 63 5.93 -23.25 -7.09
CA GLY A 63 7.05 -23.88 -7.78
C GLY A 63 6.77 -24.34 -9.22
N ASN A 64 5.50 -24.61 -9.57
CA ASN A 64 5.10 -24.92 -10.94
C ASN A 64 5.29 -23.77 -11.92
N ASN A 65 5.47 -22.54 -11.44
CA ASN A 65 5.75 -21.36 -12.27
C ASN A 65 7.26 -21.03 -12.31
N VAL A 66 8.11 -21.82 -11.65
CA VAL A 66 9.54 -21.53 -11.52
C VAL A 66 10.37 -22.49 -12.35
N ASP A 67 11.19 -21.95 -13.25
CA ASP A 67 12.08 -22.74 -14.10
C ASP A 67 13.41 -23.08 -13.40
N MET A 68 13.89 -22.19 -12.50
CA MET A 68 15.19 -22.35 -11.86
C MET A 68 15.21 -21.75 -10.46
N VAL A 69 15.87 -22.46 -9.54
CA VAL A 69 16.21 -21.95 -8.19
C VAL A 69 17.73 -21.80 -8.11
N VAL A 70 18.18 -20.61 -7.75
CA VAL A 70 19.60 -20.27 -7.61
C VAL A 70 19.88 -19.92 -6.16
N ALA A 71 20.75 -20.70 -5.53
CA ALA A 71 21.24 -20.43 -4.18
C ALA A 71 22.42 -19.44 -4.22
N ILE A 72 22.40 -18.44 -3.36
CA ILE A 72 23.50 -17.48 -3.16
C ILE A 72 23.79 -17.31 -1.67
N ASP A 73 24.91 -16.68 -1.33
CA ASP A 73 25.33 -16.52 0.06
C ASP A 73 24.45 -15.53 0.86
N SER A 74 23.95 -14.47 0.21
CA SER A 74 23.11 -13.47 0.85
C SER A 74 22.31 -12.69 -0.19
N LEU A 75 21.01 -12.51 0.07
CA LEU A 75 20.13 -11.63 -0.73
C LEU A 75 20.26 -10.15 -0.31
N GLY A 76 20.57 -9.91 0.96
CA GLY A 76 20.68 -8.56 1.47
C GLY A 76 20.45 -8.44 2.97
N ASP A 77 20.39 -7.20 3.44
CA ASP A 77 20.21 -6.87 4.85
C ASP A 77 18.77 -6.37 5.10
N PRO A 78 17.92 -7.18 5.78
CA PRO A 78 16.53 -6.81 6.03
C PRO A 78 16.38 -5.60 6.96
N SER A 79 17.41 -5.23 7.74
CA SER A 79 17.37 -4.03 8.57
C SER A 79 17.27 -2.74 7.74
N LYS A 80 17.59 -2.82 6.44
CA LYS A 80 17.47 -1.71 5.48
C LYS A 80 16.09 -1.57 4.86
N ILE A 81 15.13 -2.45 5.18
CA ILE A 81 13.72 -2.33 4.80
C ILE A 81 13.03 -1.22 5.63
N VAL A 82 13.71 -0.16 5.91
CA VAL A 82 13.16 1.04 6.56
C VAL A 82 13.40 2.21 5.63
N SER A 83 12.42 2.55 4.81
CA SER A 83 12.53 3.76 4.02
C SER A 83 12.32 4.98 4.92
N GLY A 84 13.08 6.06 4.69
CA GLY A 84 12.86 7.33 5.37
C GLY A 84 11.46 7.93 5.12
N THR A 85 10.70 7.37 4.19
CA THR A 85 9.32 7.75 3.87
C THR A 85 8.27 7.11 4.81
N THR A 86 8.63 6.08 5.58
CA THR A 86 7.71 5.40 6.51
C THR A 86 7.67 6.02 7.92
N GLN A 87 7.88 7.32 8.02
CA GLN A 87 7.77 8.08 9.26
C GLN A 87 6.61 9.07 9.20
N ILE A 88 5.93 9.24 10.34
CA ILE A 88 4.92 10.29 10.49
C ILE A 88 5.59 11.64 10.23
N THR A 89 4.93 12.49 9.46
CA THR A 89 5.45 13.84 9.19
C THR A 89 5.53 14.67 10.47
N ASN A 90 6.56 15.52 10.55
CA ASN A 90 6.72 16.53 11.60
C ASN A 90 6.31 17.93 11.12
N SER A 91 5.93 18.10 9.84
CA SER A 91 5.47 19.39 9.31
C SER A 91 4.11 19.75 9.88
N PRO A 92 3.92 20.93 10.50
CA PRO A 92 2.62 21.36 11.00
C PRO A 92 1.53 21.37 9.94
N ASP A 93 1.82 21.86 8.73
CA ASP A 93 0.87 21.90 7.62
C ASP A 93 0.39 20.50 7.22
N ARG A 94 1.33 19.54 7.14
CA ARG A 94 1.00 18.15 6.81
C ARG A 94 0.25 17.44 7.93
N LEU A 95 0.51 17.78 9.18
CA LEU A 95 -0.26 17.30 10.32
C LEU A 95 -1.68 17.88 10.30
N LEU A 96 -1.84 19.16 9.92
CA LEU A 96 -3.15 19.78 9.76
C LEU A 96 -3.97 19.10 8.64
N ILE A 97 -3.35 18.75 7.52
CA ILE A 97 -3.99 17.95 6.46
C ILE A 97 -4.50 16.61 7.03
N ALA A 98 -3.66 15.91 7.78
CA ALA A 98 -4.04 14.61 8.37
C ALA A 98 -5.19 14.77 9.39
N GLU A 99 -5.21 15.86 10.14
CA GLU A 99 -6.31 16.21 11.05
C GLU A 99 -7.60 16.46 10.28
N TYR A 100 -7.55 17.25 9.18
CA TYR A 100 -8.73 17.50 8.35
C TYR A 100 -9.27 16.21 7.72
N VAL A 101 -8.40 15.32 7.20
CA VAL A 101 -8.83 14.01 6.69
C VAL A 101 -9.55 13.21 7.77
N SER A 102 -8.96 13.11 8.95
CA SER A 102 -9.52 12.34 10.07
C SER A 102 -10.84 12.91 10.56
N SER A 103 -10.94 14.23 10.62
CA SER A 103 -12.17 14.96 10.98
C SER A 103 -13.28 14.76 9.92
N PHE A 104 -12.92 14.80 8.63
CA PHE A 104 -13.85 14.52 7.54
C PHE A 104 -14.42 13.10 7.64
N VAL A 105 -13.54 12.09 7.78
CA VAL A 105 -13.95 10.67 7.90
C VAL A 105 -14.89 10.46 9.09
N GLU A 106 -14.65 11.16 10.19
CA GLU A 106 -15.51 11.12 11.37
C GLU A 106 -16.87 11.80 11.14
N GLN A 107 -16.86 13.04 10.64
CA GLN A 107 -18.06 13.86 10.48
C GLN A 107 -18.95 13.40 9.33
N SER A 108 -18.39 12.79 8.29
CA SER A 108 -19.16 12.21 7.18
C SER A 108 -19.91 10.93 7.55
N GLY A 109 -19.66 10.36 8.74
CA GLY A 109 -20.26 9.10 9.19
C GLY A 109 -19.62 7.85 8.57
N ILE A 110 -18.52 8.00 7.83
CA ILE A 110 -17.74 6.85 7.30
C ILE A 110 -17.15 6.05 8.47
N MET A 111 -16.67 6.73 9.52
CA MET A 111 -16.11 6.09 10.70
C MET A 111 -17.21 5.51 11.61
N ARG A 112 -17.58 4.27 11.37
CA ARG A 112 -18.56 3.48 12.14
C ARG A 112 -18.02 2.09 12.41
N ASN A 113 -18.62 1.35 13.34
CA ASN A 113 -18.21 -0.04 13.57
C ASN A 113 -18.27 -0.87 12.27
N GLY A 114 -17.20 -1.59 11.99
CA GLY A 114 -17.05 -2.42 10.80
C GLY A 114 -16.66 -1.66 9.53
N PHE A 115 -16.25 -0.38 9.63
CA PHE A 115 -15.69 0.33 8.48
C PHE A 115 -14.35 -0.29 8.02
N SER A 116 -13.90 0.08 6.85
CA SER A 116 -12.65 -0.38 6.28
C SER A 116 -11.93 0.74 5.54
N PHE A 117 -10.61 0.75 5.59
CA PHE A 117 -9.85 1.79 4.91
C PHE A 117 -8.46 1.33 4.47
N GLN A 118 -7.90 2.11 3.56
CA GLN A 118 -6.49 2.05 3.18
C GLN A 118 -5.85 3.42 3.37
N ALA A 119 -4.64 3.43 3.92
CA ALA A 119 -3.77 4.61 3.93
C ALA A 119 -2.38 4.19 3.49
N GLY A 120 -1.75 5.02 2.65
CA GLY A 120 -0.41 4.77 2.14
C GLY A 120 0.68 4.93 3.20
N ALA A 121 1.93 4.60 2.84
CA ALA A 121 3.10 4.69 3.73
C ALA A 121 3.71 6.11 3.82
N GLY A 122 3.15 7.11 3.14
CA GLY A 122 3.64 8.49 3.19
C GLY A 122 3.33 9.18 4.52
N GLY A 123 4.13 10.19 4.89
CA GLY A 123 4.07 10.84 6.20
C GLY A 123 2.70 11.43 6.59
N ILE A 124 1.92 11.96 5.65
CA ILE A 124 0.54 12.42 5.88
C ILE A 124 -0.37 11.23 6.17
N SER A 125 -0.32 10.19 5.34
CA SER A 125 -1.15 8.99 5.52
C SER A 125 -0.89 8.30 6.84
N LEU A 126 0.37 8.22 7.29
CA LEU A 126 0.74 7.67 8.59
C LEU A 126 0.19 8.54 9.75
N ALA A 127 0.19 9.87 9.59
CA ALA A 127 -0.44 10.77 10.56
C ALA A 127 -1.97 10.57 10.61
N VAL A 128 -2.61 10.35 9.46
CA VAL A 128 -4.05 10.00 9.40
C VAL A 128 -4.33 8.72 10.18
N ILE A 129 -3.52 7.66 9.99
CA ILE A 129 -3.67 6.41 10.77
C ILE A 129 -3.61 6.69 12.27
N LYS A 130 -2.64 7.51 12.70
CA LYS A 130 -2.49 7.88 14.12
C LYS A 130 -3.74 8.61 14.65
N PHE A 131 -4.21 9.62 13.94
CA PHE A 131 -5.40 10.38 14.38
C PHE A 131 -6.68 9.56 14.35
N LEU A 132 -6.87 8.70 13.35
CA LEU A 132 -7.98 7.76 13.31
C LEU A 132 -7.93 6.77 14.48
N ARG A 133 -6.74 6.22 14.78
CA ARG A 133 -6.53 5.33 15.93
C ARG A 133 -7.01 5.97 17.25
N ASP A 134 -6.62 7.23 17.47
CA ASP A 134 -7.00 7.96 18.68
C ASP A 134 -8.53 8.15 18.74
N ARG A 135 -9.17 8.58 17.65
CA ARG A 135 -10.63 8.70 17.53
C ARG A 135 -11.36 7.37 17.69
N MET A 136 -10.84 6.30 17.10
CA MET A 136 -11.40 4.95 17.24
C MET A 136 -11.42 4.52 18.71
N LYS A 137 -10.35 4.79 19.46
CA LYS A 137 -10.26 4.52 20.90
C LYS A 137 -11.29 5.34 21.70
N GLU A 138 -11.33 6.64 21.46
CA GLU A 138 -12.24 7.56 22.17
C GLU A 138 -13.71 7.18 21.97
N ARG A 139 -14.07 6.71 20.78
CA ARG A 139 -15.46 6.37 20.43
C ARG A 139 -15.80 4.90 20.55
N GLY A 140 -14.84 4.03 20.88
CA GLY A 140 -15.05 2.58 20.94
C GLY A 140 -15.41 1.99 19.58
N ILE A 141 -14.91 2.56 18.48
CA ILE A 141 -15.16 2.11 17.11
C ILE A 141 -14.04 1.17 16.65
N LYS A 142 -14.44 0.08 15.98
CA LYS A 142 -13.54 -0.92 15.46
C LYS A 142 -13.72 -1.07 13.94
N ALA A 143 -12.61 -1.12 13.21
CA ALA A 143 -12.62 -1.44 11.79
C ALA A 143 -12.79 -2.95 11.56
N ARG A 144 -13.45 -3.35 10.48
CA ARG A 144 -13.52 -4.75 10.05
C ARG A 144 -12.19 -5.21 9.46
N PHE A 145 -11.62 -4.41 8.59
CA PHE A 145 -10.26 -4.61 8.11
C PHE A 145 -9.63 -3.28 7.69
N VAL A 146 -8.33 -3.25 7.73
CA VAL A 146 -7.52 -2.18 7.15
C VAL A 146 -6.59 -2.77 6.10
N ARG A 147 -6.19 -1.96 5.14
CA ARG A 147 -5.35 -2.39 4.05
C ARG A 147 -4.23 -1.38 3.79
N GLY A 148 -3.09 -1.89 3.38
CA GLY A 148 -1.98 -1.06 2.99
C GLY A 148 -0.99 -1.82 2.12
N GLY A 149 0.12 -1.16 1.84
CA GLY A 149 1.45 -1.53 2.29
C GLY A 149 1.64 -1.16 3.77
N SER A 150 1.76 -2.21 4.59
CA SER A 150 1.75 -2.02 6.03
C SER A 150 3.06 -1.49 6.59
N THR A 151 2.88 -0.74 7.67
CA THR A 151 3.93 -0.34 8.60
C THR A 151 3.49 -0.68 10.02
N LYS A 152 4.38 -0.51 10.99
CA LYS A 152 4.07 -0.63 12.43
C LYS A 152 2.78 0.11 12.84
N HIS A 153 2.39 1.17 12.13
CA HIS A 153 1.18 1.95 12.45
C HIS A 153 -0.10 1.18 12.14
N LEU A 154 -0.17 0.44 11.03
CA LEU A 154 -1.31 -0.45 10.77
C LEU A 154 -1.27 -1.70 11.65
N VAL A 155 -0.08 -2.26 11.88
CA VAL A 155 0.12 -3.39 12.81
C VAL A 155 -0.38 -3.03 14.21
N SER A 156 -0.12 -1.82 14.70
CA SER A 156 -0.59 -1.39 16.02
C SER A 156 -2.13 -1.40 16.14
N LEU A 157 -2.87 -1.08 15.06
CA LEU A 157 -4.33 -1.18 15.08
C LEU A 157 -4.80 -2.62 15.29
N LEU A 158 -4.09 -3.60 14.69
CA LEU A 158 -4.41 -5.01 14.84
C LEU A 158 -4.09 -5.51 16.27
N GLU A 159 -2.90 -5.18 16.77
CA GLU A 159 -2.42 -5.59 18.09
C GLU A 159 -3.24 -4.97 19.23
N GLU A 160 -3.75 -3.75 19.04
CA GLU A 160 -4.63 -3.07 19.99
C GLU A 160 -6.11 -3.46 19.86
N GLY A 161 -6.45 -4.33 18.90
CA GLY A 161 -7.82 -4.78 18.70
C GLY A 161 -8.75 -3.77 18.04
N LEU A 162 -8.20 -2.70 17.45
CA LEU A 162 -8.96 -1.67 16.73
C LEU A 162 -9.35 -2.08 15.31
N THR A 163 -8.79 -3.16 14.79
CA THR A 163 -9.23 -3.80 13.56
C THR A 163 -9.31 -5.31 13.74
N ASP A 164 -10.18 -5.99 12.98
CA ASP A 164 -10.23 -7.45 13.00
C ASP A 164 -9.12 -8.07 12.16
N TYR A 165 -8.79 -7.43 11.02
CA TYR A 165 -7.78 -7.94 10.08
C TYR A 165 -6.95 -6.80 9.48
N VAL A 166 -5.71 -7.12 9.14
CA VAL A 166 -4.89 -6.37 8.17
C VAL A 166 -4.77 -7.21 6.91
N LEU A 167 -5.13 -6.65 5.75
CA LEU A 167 -5.00 -7.29 4.44
C LEU A 167 -3.87 -6.63 3.67
N ASP A 168 -2.85 -7.40 3.32
CA ASP A 168 -1.61 -6.81 2.82
C ASP A 168 -1.03 -7.54 1.60
N GLY A 169 -0.42 -6.79 0.72
CA GLY A 169 0.34 -7.29 -0.42
C GLY A 169 1.79 -6.84 -0.40
N GLN A 170 2.16 -5.93 0.53
CA GLN A 170 3.50 -5.36 0.61
C GLN A 170 3.80 -4.83 2.02
N LEU A 171 4.97 -5.11 2.57
CA LEU A 171 5.39 -4.73 3.92
C LEU A 171 6.55 -3.74 3.85
N PHE A 172 6.50 -2.69 4.66
CA PHE A 172 7.44 -1.57 4.58
C PHE A 172 8.34 -1.40 5.82
N ASP A 173 8.19 -2.27 6.82
CA ASP A 173 9.09 -2.31 7.99
C ASP A 173 9.13 -3.70 8.63
N GLN A 174 10.07 -3.90 9.55
CA GLN A 174 10.26 -5.18 10.23
C GLN A 174 9.10 -5.56 11.16
N ASP A 175 8.39 -4.59 11.73
CA ASP A 175 7.21 -4.85 12.55
C ASP A 175 6.09 -5.49 11.73
N SER A 176 5.89 -5.02 10.50
CA SER A 176 4.91 -5.61 9.60
C SER A 176 5.33 -7.00 9.11
N VAL A 177 6.63 -7.23 8.85
CA VAL A 177 7.15 -8.58 8.53
C VAL A 177 6.91 -9.54 9.68
N ARG A 178 7.25 -9.16 10.90
CA ARG A 178 6.98 -9.94 12.13
C ARG A 178 5.49 -10.23 12.27
N SER A 179 4.65 -9.22 12.16
CA SER A 179 3.20 -9.36 12.31
C SER A 179 2.61 -10.30 11.26
N MET A 180 3.05 -10.20 10.00
CA MET A 180 2.59 -11.10 8.93
C MET A 180 2.98 -12.56 9.20
N ARG A 181 4.16 -12.79 9.73
CA ARG A 181 4.63 -14.14 10.06
C ARG A 181 3.90 -14.74 11.27
N ASP A 182 3.67 -13.93 12.30
CA ASP A 182 3.29 -14.42 13.63
C ASP A 182 1.79 -14.26 13.95
N ASN A 183 1.05 -13.38 13.23
CA ASN A 183 -0.35 -13.09 13.50
C ASN A 183 -1.27 -13.54 12.35
N PRO A 184 -2.11 -14.58 12.54
CA PRO A 184 -2.97 -15.12 11.48
C PRO A 184 -4.07 -14.13 11.02
N ARG A 185 -4.28 -13.02 11.72
CA ARG A 185 -5.19 -11.95 11.31
C ARG A 185 -4.51 -10.88 10.45
N HIS A 186 -3.18 -10.95 10.28
CA HIS A 186 -2.46 -10.23 9.26
C HIS A 186 -2.36 -11.12 8.01
N VAL A 187 -3.20 -10.87 7.03
CA VAL A 187 -3.48 -11.79 5.94
C VAL A 187 -2.77 -11.35 4.67
N SER A 188 -2.00 -12.26 4.09
CA SER A 188 -1.39 -12.06 2.77
C SER A 188 -2.46 -12.01 1.68
N THR A 189 -2.36 -11.04 0.79
CA THR A 189 -3.19 -10.89 -0.39
C THR A 189 -2.32 -10.76 -1.64
N SER A 190 -2.82 -11.24 -2.76
CA SER A 190 -2.13 -11.10 -4.03
C SER A 190 -2.58 -9.84 -4.79
N PRO A 191 -1.80 -9.34 -5.77
CA PRO A 191 -2.26 -8.31 -6.68
C PRO A 191 -3.58 -8.66 -7.37
N PHE A 192 -3.79 -9.94 -7.68
CA PHE A 192 -5.01 -10.42 -8.34
C PHE A 192 -6.26 -10.30 -7.48
N THR A 193 -6.15 -10.47 -6.17
CA THR A 193 -7.26 -10.33 -5.23
C THR A 193 -7.43 -8.90 -4.72
N SER A 194 -6.35 -8.14 -4.72
CA SER A 194 -6.31 -6.79 -4.17
C SER A 194 -6.76 -5.74 -5.16
N TYR A 195 -6.26 -5.82 -6.40
CA TYR A 195 -6.32 -4.77 -7.39
C TYR A 195 -6.96 -5.20 -8.70
N ASN A 196 -7.23 -6.47 -8.92
CA ASN A 196 -7.84 -6.92 -10.17
C ASN A 196 -9.30 -6.45 -10.26
N TYR A 197 -9.48 -5.25 -10.77
CA TYR A 197 -10.79 -4.64 -10.92
C TYR A 197 -11.74 -5.46 -11.82
N HIS A 198 -11.21 -6.15 -12.81
CA HIS A 198 -11.98 -7.02 -13.71
C HIS A 198 -12.25 -8.41 -13.13
N GLY A 199 -11.70 -8.75 -11.98
CA GLY A 199 -12.02 -9.97 -11.26
C GLY A 199 -13.44 -9.95 -10.68
N LYS A 200 -13.92 -11.13 -10.27
CA LYS A 200 -15.24 -11.25 -9.62
C LYS A 200 -15.35 -10.58 -8.25
N GLY A 201 -14.26 -10.07 -7.74
CA GLY A 201 -14.17 -9.30 -6.51
C GLY A 201 -12.73 -8.86 -6.27
N ASN A 202 -12.57 -7.68 -5.71
CA ASN A 202 -11.30 -7.17 -5.24
C ASN A 202 -11.50 -6.42 -3.93
N PHE A 203 -10.45 -6.34 -3.13
CA PHE A 203 -10.54 -5.69 -1.82
C PHE A 203 -10.63 -4.16 -1.93
N ALA A 204 -10.12 -3.57 -3.02
CA ALA A 204 -10.17 -2.12 -3.21
C ALA A 204 -11.63 -1.62 -3.24
N SER A 205 -12.51 -2.31 -3.96
CA SER A 205 -13.95 -1.96 -4.03
C SER A 205 -14.71 -2.16 -2.71
N MET A 206 -14.15 -2.90 -1.76
CA MET A 206 -14.75 -3.12 -0.44
C MET A 206 -14.37 -2.05 0.59
N LEU A 207 -13.38 -1.20 0.28
CA LEU A 207 -12.92 -0.14 1.17
C LEU A 207 -13.98 0.95 1.27
N ASP A 208 -14.27 1.39 2.50
CA ASP A 208 -15.15 2.53 2.73
C ASP A 208 -14.47 3.85 2.37
N PHE A 209 -13.15 3.95 2.57
CA PHE A 209 -12.37 5.04 2.02
C PHE A 209 -10.90 4.67 1.83
N VAL A 210 -10.21 5.46 0.99
CA VAL A 210 -8.76 5.43 0.82
C VAL A 210 -8.17 6.81 0.97
N VAL A 211 -6.92 6.88 1.48
CA VAL A 211 -6.13 8.12 1.56
C VAL A 211 -4.91 7.96 0.69
N LEU A 212 -4.81 8.79 -0.33
CA LEU A 212 -3.75 8.75 -1.33
C LEU A 212 -3.06 10.11 -1.46
N GLY A 213 -1.82 10.10 -1.93
CA GLY A 213 -1.09 11.30 -2.33
C GLY A 213 -1.21 11.56 -3.83
N ALA A 214 -0.81 12.76 -4.28
CA ALA A 214 -0.67 13.10 -5.69
C ALA A 214 0.47 14.09 -5.87
N THR A 215 1.05 14.19 -7.06
CA THR A 215 2.04 15.23 -7.41
C THR A 215 1.36 16.51 -7.88
N GLU A 216 0.26 16.38 -8.60
CA GLU A 216 -0.59 17.49 -9.08
C GLU A 216 -2.05 17.07 -9.01
N ILE A 217 -2.93 18.06 -8.81
CA ILE A 217 -4.39 17.93 -8.89
C ILE A 217 -4.92 19.16 -9.59
N ASP A 218 -5.78 18.98 -10.61
CA ASP A 218 -6.40 20.11 -11.30
C ASP A 218 -7.78 20.47 -10.75
N LEU A 219 -8.37 21.53 -11.29
CA LEU A 219 -9.67 22.05 -10.88
C LEU A 219 -10.84 21.11 -11.20
N ASN A 220 -10.62 20.11 -12.06
CA ASN A 220 -11.56 19.05 -12.38
C ASN A 220 -11.34 17.78 -11.53
N PHE A 221 -10.51 17.88 -10.49
CA PHE A 221 -10.10 16.77 -9.62
C PHE A 221 -9.25 15.69 -10.32
N ASN A 222 -8.81 15.90 -11.56
CA ASN A 222 -7.84 14.98 -12.15
C ASN A 222 -6.53 15.00 -11.36
N ALA A 223 -5.88 13.85 -11.27
CA ALA A 223 -4.65 13.73 -10.49
C ALA A 223 -3.51 13.11 -11.28
N ASN A 224 -2.31 13.64 -11.06
CA ASN A 224 -1.02 13.10 -11.47
C ASN A 224 -0.32 12.54 -10.22
N VAL A 225 0.32 11.38 -10.37
CA VAL A 225 1.09 10.76 -9.29
C VAL A 225 2.43 10.19 -9.79
N VAL A 226 2.64 10.10 -11.09
CA VAL A 226 3.80 9.40 -11.67
C VAL A 226 4.88 10.32 -12.23
N THR A 227 4.55 11.57 -12.56
CA THR A 227 5.50 12.53 -13.12
C THR A 227 5.67 13.77 -12.25
N HIS A 228 6.80 14.44 -12.41
CA HIS A 228 6.96 15.83 -12.01
C HIS A 228 6.19 16.75 -12.97
N SER A 229 6.05 18.03 -12.60
CA SER A 229 5.36 19.04 -13.42
C SER A 229 6.06 19.36 -14.75
N ASP A 230 7.32 18.94 -14.91
CA ASP A 230 8.08 19.02 -16.17
C ASP A 230 7.93 17.77 -17.05
N GLY A 231 7.12 16.79 -16.62
CA GLY A 231 6.85 15.55 -17.33
C GLY A 231 7.86 14.42 -17.11
N TYR A 232 8.95 14.64 -16.36
CA TYR A 232 9.87 13.58 -16.03
C TYR A 232 9.24 12.55 -15.10
N LEU A 233 9.49 11.28 -15.38
CA LEU A 233 9.01 10.15 -14.55
C LEU A 233 9.59 10.24 -13.14
N LEU A 234 8.71 10.26 -12.13
CA LEU A 234 9.09 10.27 -10.73
C LEU A 234 9.18 8.84 -10.17
N HIS A 235 8.15 8.05 -10.39
CA HIS A 235 8.07 6.64 -9.95
C HIS A 235 6.91 5.92 -10.64
N GLY A 236 6.83 4.61 -10.45
CA GLY A 236 5.68 3.81 -10.90
C GLY A 236 4.43 4.10 -10.08
N ILE A 237 3.26 3.84 -10.67
CA ILE A 237 1.97 4.11 -10.05
C ILE A 237 1.60 3.09 -8.96
N GLY A 238 2.10 1.86 -9.05
CA GLY A 238 1.72 0.76 -8.16
C GLY A 238 0.22 0.48 -8.17
N GLY A 239 -0.35 0.21 -7.01
CA GLY A 239 -1.79 -0.01 -6.85
C GLY A 239 -2.61 1.27 -6.62
N TRP A 240 -2.08 2.45 -6.91
CA TRP A 240 -2.74 3.74 -6.64
C TRP A 240 -4.04 3.89 -7.45
N GLN A 241 -4.02 3.57 -8.74
CA GLN A 241 -5.21 3.65 -9.60
C GLN A 241 -6.32 2.70 -9.16
N ASP A 242 -5.95 1.49 -8.75
CA ASP A 242 -6.93 0.49 -8.34
C ASP A 242 -7.67 0.91 -7.05
N CYS A 243 -7.00 1.69 -6.20
CA CYS A 243 -7.60 2.23 -4.98
C CYS A 243 -8.67 3.28 -5.25
N LEU A 244 -8.69 3.92 -6.43
CA LEU A 244 -9.72 4.89 -6.84
C LEU A 244 -11.13 4.26 -6.94
N PHE A 245 -11.23 2.94 -7.00
CA PHE A 245 -12.50 2.21 -7.00
C PHE A 245 -13.06 1.93 -5.60
N SER A 246 -12.48 2.53 -4.56
CA SER A 246 -13.07 2.55 -3.21
C SER A 246 -14.36 3.38 -3.19
N LYS A 247 -15.12 3.27 -2.09
CA LYS A 247 -16.39 4.03 -1.95
C LYS A 247 -16.16 5.53 -1.74
N CYS A 248 -15.01 5.92 -1.22
CA CYS A 248 -14.61 7.33 -1.06
C CYS A 248 -13.10 7.46 -1.25
N THR A 249 -12.69 8.16 -2.27
CA THR A 249 -11.28 8.46 -2.57
C THR A 249 -10.91 9.85 -2.05
N ILE A 250 -9.97 9.90 -1.11
CA ILE A 250 -9.47 11.13 -0.51
C ILE A 250 -8.03 11.35 -0.96
N LEU A 251 -7.75 12.45 -1.65
CA LEU A 251 -6.39 12.90 -1.93
C LEU A 251 -5.95 13.87 -0.83
N ALA A 252 -4.87 13.53 -0.12
CA ALA A 252 -4.31 14.32 0.97
C ALA A 252 -2.92 14.85 0.55
N VAL A 253 -2.85 16.13 0.20
CA VAL A 253 -1.67 16.77 -0.38
C VAL A 253 -1.44 18.16 0.20
N PRO A 254 -0.19 18.63 0.34
CA PRO A 254 0.06 20.05 0.60
C PRO A 254 -0.33 20.88 -0.65
N SER A 255 -0.80 22.11 -0.48
CA SER A 255 -1.10 22.98 -1.61
C SER A 255 0.15 23.37 -2.40
N PHE A 256 1.32 23.34 -1.76
CA PHE A 256 2.63 23.55 -2.36
C PHE A 256 3.64 22.53 -1.86
N ARG A 257 4.56 22.11 -2.73
CA ARG A 257 5.81 21.45 -2.37
C ARG A 257 6.95 22.44 -2.59
N ASP A 258 7.49 22.99 -1.53
CA ASP A 258 8.37 24.14 -1.55
C ASP A 258 7.71 25.32 -2.29
N ARG A 259 8.15 25.59 -3.50
CA ARG A 259 7.59 26.66 -4.36
C ARG A 259 6.75 26.15 -5.53
N ILE A 260 6.59 24.83 -5.64
CA ILE A 260 5.85 24.20 -6.75
C ILE A 260 4.41 24.00 -6.29
N PRO A 261 3.41 24.57 -6.99
CA PRO A 261 2.01 24.35 -6.68
C PRO A 261 1.66 22.88 -6.96
N VAL A 262 0.84 22.29 -6.09
CA VAL A 262 0.26 20.97 -6.28
C VAL A 262 -1.13 21.07 -6.91
N ILE A 263 -1.83 22.18 -6.64
CA ILE A 263 -3.10 22.50 -7.31
C ILE A 263 -2.76 23.32 -8.56
N VAL A 264 -3.13 22.80 -9.73
CA VAL A 264 -2.79 23.35 -11.05
C VAL A 264 -4.05 23.52 -11.92
N ASP A 265 -3.93 24.21 -13.03
CA ASP A 265 -5.06 24.36 -13.97
C ASP A 265 -5.36 23.02 -14.68
N ASP A 266 -4.32 22.35 -15.18
CA ASP A 266 -4.40 21.04 -15.82
C ASP A 266 -3.21 20.18 -15.36
N VAL A 267 -3.45 18.90 -15.05
CA VAL A 267 -2.37 17.98 -14.68
C VAL A 267 -1.47 17.63 -15.86
N THR A 268 -0.17 17.56 -15.63
CA THR A 268 0.81 17.19 -16.65
C THR A 268 0.59 15.77 -17.17
N THR A 269 0.23 14.83 -16.28
CA THR A 269 -0.04 13.45 -16.62
C THR A 269 -1.31 12.98 -15.92
N LEU A 270 -2.31 12.56 -16.69
CA LEU A 270 -3.56 12.05 -16.13
C LEU A 270 -3.36 10.61 -15.65
N CYS A 271 -3.26 10.43 -14.34
CA CYS A 271 -3.21 9.13 -13.68
C CYS A 271 -4.57 8.72 -13.10
N GLY A 272 -5.27 9.66 -12.47
CA GLY A 272 -6.59 9.45 -11.88
C GLY A 272 -7.60 10.43 -12.43
N PRO A 273 -8.63 9.96 -13.16
CA PRO A 273 -9.73 10.80 -13.59
C PRO A 273 -10.47 11.40 -12.40
N GLY A 274 -10.82 12.67 -12.47
CA GLY A 274 -11.49 13.39 -11.39
C GLY A 274 -12.84 12.77 -10.99
N GLU A 275 -13.50 12.08 -11.90
CA GLU A 275 -14.74 11.35 -11.60
C GLU A 275 -14.57 10.22 -10.59
N LEU A 276 -13.35 9.76 -10.32
CA LEU A 276 -13.03 8.73 -9.32
C LEU A 276 -12.45 9.31 -8.02
N ILE A 277 -12.38 10.64 -7.91
CA ILE A 277 -11.81 11.32 -6.75
C ILE A 277 -12.92 12.12 -6.07
N ASP A 278 -13.24 11.79 -4.82
CA ASP A 278 -14.36 12.37 -4.09
C ASP A 278 -13.96 13.61 -3.28
N VAL A 279 -12.76 13.60 -2.72
CA VAL A 279 -12.31 14.63 -1.78
C VAL A 279 -10.85 14.96 -1.98
N VAL A 280 -10.53 16.24 -1.97
CA VAL A 280 -9.17 16.76 -1.92
C VAL A 280 -8.99 17.54 -0.63
N VAL A 281 -7.95 17.20 0.13
CA VAL A 281 -7.63 17.84 1.41
C VAL A 281 -6.23 18.45 1.34
N THR A 282 -6.16 19.74 1.62
CA THR A 282 -4.90 20.49 1.77
C THR A 282 -4.87 21.15 3.15
N GLU A 283 -3.76 21.79 3.51
CA GLU A 283 -3.68 22.62 4.72
C GLU A 283 -4.63 23.84 4.67
N ARG A 284 -5.18 24.14 3.51
CA ARG A 284 -6.13 25.27 3.31
C ARG A 284 -7.59 24.87 3.49
N GLY A 285 -7.89 23.57 3.52
CA GLY A 285 -9.24 23.06 3.73
C GLY A 285 -9.56 21.81 2.93
N ILE A 286 -10.86 21.53 2.85
CA ILE A 286 -11.43 20.32 2.25
C ILE A 286 -12.27 20.74 1.05
N ALA A 287 -11.99 20.17 -0.10
CA ALA A 287 -12.79 20.31 -1.32
C ALA A 287 -13.50 18.96 -1.59
N ILE A 288 -14.81 19.00 -1.71
CA ILE A 288 -15.65 17.85 -2.06
C ILE A 288 -16.01 17.98 -3.52
N ASN A 289 -15.82 16.90 -4.29
CA ASN A 289 -16.16 16.86 -5.70
C ASN A 289 -17.69 17.01 -5.88
N PRO A 290 -18.17 18.01 -6.62
CA PRO A 290 -19.60 18.30 -6.71
C PRO A 290 -20.38 17.39 -7.67
N ARG A 291 -19.75 16.40 -8.28
CA ARG A 291 -20.40 15.48 -9.23
C ARG A 291 -21.51 14.64 -8.60
#